data_49d3f5aef40b5e5685678895f90e6fb1
#
_entry.id   49d3f5aef40b5e5685678895f90e6fb1
#
_cell.length_a   1.000
_cell.length_b   1.000
_cell.length_c   1.000
_cell.angle_alpha   90.00
_cell.angle_beta   90.00
_cell.angle_gamma   90.00
#
_symmetry.space_group_name_H-M   'P 1'
#
loop_
_entity.id
_entity.type
_entity.pdbx_description
1 polymer ?
#
loop_
_entity_poly.entity_id
_entity_poly.type
_entity_poly.pdbx_seq_one_letter_code
_entity_poly.pdbx_strand_id
1 'polypeptide(L)'
;MNFVKILSDQRDEILNFDPSVLVKRKEEGQINLHSNLAQVVIGVRRCGKSTLCKKVLVESGMQFGYVNFDDERLIDLKPSDFDSLLETLYRINGEFRHLLLDEIQNIPRWELFVNRLLRQGMKLLITGSNANLLSSDLPTHLAGRHNEITLNPFSFSEYCEAKRVDVTGLSTRSEALRQRALDQYLFAGGFPEITEGEEPQSYASSLLHTIVYKDICARHKIRYKERIWKLANMAIDRFCQEIPSSGLAKELDIKSTHTVDNYLKYLSDAFLICPVNKFSWKSAERRSIAKSYTIDLSFVSSHEAALQGEALGWRLENVVALELLNRNDKKTDRLYYYRKSREYEVDFVVVEREKVKELVQVCYDFRNPSAKLYRREINGLLRGAEELRCANLTLVIMEGEEKVLEAGGKRIKVCRAANWLSGIFGASGESLEFIY
;
A
#
# COMPACT_ATOMS: atom_id res chain seq x y z
N MET A 1 -6.92 33.21 16.03
CA MET A 1 -5.82 32.30 15.70
C MET A 1 -4.67 33.10 15.07
N ASN A 2 -3.41 32.86 15.42
CA ASN A 2 -2.28 33.59 14.84
C ASN A 2 -1.68 32.84 13.65
N PHE A 3 -2.30 32.96 12.49
CA PHE A 3 -1.88 32.30 11.27
C PHE A 3 -0.47 32.67 10.83
N VAL A 4 -0.04 33.92 11.06
CA VAL A 4 1.29 34.39 10.64
C VAL A 4 2.39 33.53 11.28
N LYS A 5 2.32 33.32 12.60
CA LYS A 5 3.31 32.51 13.30
C LYS A 5 3.27 31.05 12.84
N ILE A 6 2.06 30.45 12.79
CA ILE A 6 1.90 29.03 12.42
C ILE A 6 2.44 28.78 11.02
N LEU A 7 2.02 29.58 10.03
CA LEU A 7 2.43 29.38 8.63
C LEU A 7 3.89 29.75 8.37
N SER A 8 4.45 30.68 9.17
CA SER A 8 5.91 30.95 9.09
C SER A 8 6.72 29.77 9.60
N ASP A 9 6.35 29.16 10.74
CA ASP A 9 7.00 27.97 11.27
C ASP A 9 6.93 26.82 10.25
N GLN A 10 5.78 26.59 9.63
CA GLN A 10 5.59 25.56 8.61
C GLN A 10 6.37 25.86 7.31
N ARG A 11 6.53 27.14 6.94
CA ARG A 11 7.39 27.53 5.82
C ARG A 11 8.85 27.23 6.12
N ASP A 12 9.31 27.48 7.34
CA ASP A 12 10.69 27.17 7.73
C ASP A 12 10.99 25.68 7.64
N GLU A 13 10.00 24.79 7.90
CA GLU A 13 10.13 23.34 7.62
C GLU A 13 10.42 23.06 6.15
N ILE A 14 9.77 23.78 5.22
CA ILE A 14 10.02 23.62 3.78
C ILE A 14 11.40 24.16 3.38
N LEU A 15 11.82 25.29 3.92
CA LEU A 15 13.13 25.88 3.62
C LEU A 15 14.30 25.01 4.09
N ASN A 16 14.11 24.25 5.15
CA ASN A 16 15.11 23.32 5.71
C ASN A 16 14.99 21.89 5.16
N PHE A 17 14.05 21.65 4.23
CA PHE A 17 13.80 20.32 3.66
C PHE A 17 14.80 20.00 2.55
N ASP A 18 15.60 18.93 2.71
CA ASP A 18 16.55 18.45 1.71
C ASP A 18 15.98 17.23 0.96
N PRO A 19 15.52 17.38 -0.29
CA PRO A 19 15.03 16.28 -1.08
C PRO A 19 16.12 15.31 -1.56
N SER A 20 17.38 15.71 -1.58
CA SER A 20 18.49 14.97 -2.20
C SER A 20 18.85 13.67 -1.46
N VAL A 21 18.52 13.59 -0.17
CA VAL A 21 18.80 12.41 0.67
C VAL A 21 17.67 11.39 0.67
N LEU A 22 16.55 11.70 -0.01
CA LEU A 22 15.34 10.87 0.02
C LEU A 22 15.34 9.83 -1.09
N VAL A 23 14.83 8.65 -0.76
CA VAL A 23 14.57 7.58 -1.73
C VAL A 23 13.61 8.05 -2.81
N LYS A 24 13.92 7.73 -4.06
CA LYS A 24 13.04 8.04 -5.18
C LYS A 24 11.82 7.12 -5.13
N ARG A 25 10.62 7.73 -5.21
CA ARG A 25 9.36 6.98 -5.24
C ARG A 25 8.84 6.90 -6.67
N LYS A 26 8.32 5.73 -7.06
CA LYS A 26 7.70 5.58 -8.38
C LYS A 26 6.47 6.47 -8.56
N GLU A 27 5.79 6.82 -7.48
CA GLU A 27 4.61 7.69 -7.47
C GLU A 27 4.94 9.15 -7.79
N GLU A 28 6.22 9.57 -7.71
CA GLU A 28 6.65 10.92 -8.14
C GLU A 28 6.22 11.20 -9.59
N GLY A 29 6.39 10.22 -10.49
CA GLY A 29 5.99 10.34 -11.90
C GLY A 29 4.48 10.38 -12.14
N GLN A 30 3.65 10.02 -11.14
CA GLN A 30 2.19 10.09 -11.24
C GLN A 30 1.63 11.45 -10.85
N ILE A 31 2.40 12.29 -10.15
CA ILE A 31 2.00 13.62 -9.71
C ILE A 31 2.14 14.61 -10.86
N ASN A 32 1.03 15.13 -11.36
CA ASN A 32 1.02 16.14 -12.41
C ASN A 32 0.72 17.53 -11.83
N LEU A 33 1.78 18.32 -11.59
CA LEU A 33 1.68 19.68 -11.05
C LEU A 33 0.99 20.67 -11.99
N HIS A 34 0.88 20.36 -13.29
CA HIS A 34 0.20 21.22 -14.26
C HIS A 34 -1.29 20.89 -14.44
N SER A 35 -1.76 19.81 -13.85
CA SER A 35 -3.15 19.36 -13.94
C SER A 35 -4.13 20.39 -13.34
N ASN A 36 -5.34 20.48 -13.91
CA ASN A 36 -6.47 21.21 -13.31
C ASN A 36 -7.24 20.35 -12.29
N LEU A 37 -6.84 19.07 -12.13
CA LEU A 37 -7.39 18.16 -11.13
C LEU A 37 -6.54 18.25 -9.86
N ALA A 38 -7.17 18.18 -8.70
CA ALA A 38 -6.44 18.01 -7.44
C ALA A 38 -5.65 16.69 -7.48
N GLN A 39 -4.36 16.72 -7.17
CA GLN A 39 -3.54 15.52 -7.00
C GLN A 39 -3.66 15.09 -5.54
N VAL A 40 -4.28 13.96 -5.29
CA VAL A 40 -4.59 13.49 -3.93
C VAL A 40 -3.76 12.25 -3.60
N VAL A 41 -2.80 12.42 -2.72
CA VAL A 41 -1.90 11.35 -2.26
C VAL A 41 -2.44 10.74 -0.97
N ILE A 42 -2.88 9.49 -1.06
CA ILE A 42 -3.41 8.73 0.08
C ILE A 42 -2.51 7.54 0.40
N GLY A 43 -2.66 6.98 1.59
CA GLY A 43 -1.89 5.82 2.04
C GLY A 43 -1.84 5.73 3.55
N VAL A 44 -1.29 4.63 4.07
CA VAL A 44 -1.18 4.43 5.51
C VAL A 44 -0.42 5.58 6.20
N ARG A 45 -0.73 5.84 7.46
CA ARG A 45 0.02 6.81 8.27
C ARG A 45 1.52 6.47 8.26
N ARG A 46 2.40 7.50 8.10
CA ARG A 46 3.86 7.37 8.10
C ARG A 46 4.49 6.62 6.91
N CYS A 47 3.77 6.44 5.79
CA CYS A 47 4.37 5.90 4.56
C CYS A 47 5.14 6.93 3.71
N GLY A 48 5.22 8.20 4.13
CA GLY A 48 5.98 9.26 3.45
C GLY A 48 5.17 10.18 2.53
N LYS A 49 3.83 10.28 2.65
CA LYS A 49 2.97 11.12 1.79
C LYS A 49 3.39 12.59 1.76
N SER A 50 3.50 13.20 2.92
CA SER A 50 3.92 14.60 3.08
C SER A 50 5.32 14.82 2.51
N THR A 51 6.22 13.89 2.78
CA THR A 51 7.61 13.90 2.27
C THR A 51 7.64 13.84 0.75
N LEU A 52 6.88 12.93 0.12
CA LEU A 52 6.75 12.82 -1.34
C LEU A 52 6.24 14.14 -1.94
N CYS A 53 5.16 14.70 -1.37
CA CYS A 53 4.57 15.94 -1.88
C CYS A 53 5.51 17.13 -1.74
N LYS A 54 6.19 17.26 -0.60
CA LYS A 54 7.23 18.30 -0.38
C LYS A 54 8.37 18.14 -1.38
N LYS A 55 8.89 16.91 -1.56
CA LYS A 55 9.97 16.59 -2.51
C LYS A 55 9.63 17.06 -3.93
N VAL A 56 8.49 16.63 -4.47
CA VAL A 56 8.07 16.97 -5.82
C VAL A 56 7.91 18.48 -6.02
N LEU A 57 7.37 19.20 -5.04
CA LEU A 57 7.21 20.65 -5.13
C LEU A 57 8.55 21.40 -5.01
N VAL A 58 9.42 21.00 -4.09
CA VAL A 58 10.74 21.63 -3.92
C VAL A 58 11.61 21.38 -5.16
N GLU A 59 11.68 20.16 -5.68
CA GLU A 59 12.43 19.83 -6.90
C GLU A 59 11.88 20.52 -8.16
N SER A 60 10.60 20.84 -8.18
CA SER A 60 10.00 21.59 -9.31
C SER A 60 10.50 23.03 -9.42
N GLY A 61 11.06 23.61 -8.36
CA GLY A 61 11.45 25.01 -8.30
C GLY A 61 10.30 26.01 -8.34
N MET A 62 9.05 25.56 -8.26
CA MET A 62 7.87 26.41 -8.32
C MET A 62 7.60 27.04 -6.95
N GLN A 63 7.08 28.30 -6.96
CA GLN A 63 6.54 28.88 -5.74
C GLN A 63 5.24 28.20 -5.35
N PHE A 64 5.10 27.83 -4.08
CA PHE A 64 3.92 27.18 -3.54
C PHE A 64 3.61 27.61 -2.11
N GLY A 65 2.33 27.52 -1.75
CA GLY A 65 1.90 27.60 -0.36
C GLY A 65 1.88 26.21 0.27
N TYR A 66 2.07 26.16 1.58
CA TYR A 66 2.03 24.91 2.36
C TYR A 66 1.23 25.09 3.64
N VAL A 67 0.32 24.17 3.93
CA VAL A 67 -0.39 24.07 5.20
C VAL A 67 -0.45 22.63 5.64
N ASN A 68 0.05 22.36 6.84
CA ASN A 68 -0.12 21.09 7.55
C ASN A 68 -1.25 21.20 8.57
N PHE A 69 -2.34 20.46 8.36
CA PHE A 69 -3.51 20.46 9.24
C PHE A 69 -3.43 19.44 10.37
N ASP A 70 -2.32 18.71 10.54
CA ASP A 70 -2.05 17.91 11.75
C ASP A 70 -1.36 18.77 12.85
N ASP A 71 -1.12 20.07 12.58
CA ASP A 71 -0.65 21.06 13.55
C ASP A 71 -1.74 21.32 14.61
N GLU A 72 -1.43 21.08 15.87
CA GLU A 72 -2.37 21.21 16.99
C GLU A 72 -2.94 22.62 17.14
N ARG A 73 -2.23 23.64 16.66
CA ARG A 73 -2.67 25.04 16.69
C ARG A 73 -3.79 25.34 15.69
N LEU A 74 -4.03 24.43 14.73
CA LEU A 74 -5.10 24.52 13.74
C LEU A 74 -6.33 23.66 14.07
N ILE A 75 -6.34 22.96 15.19
CA ILE A 75 -7.41 22.01 15.57
C ILE A 75 -8.82 22.66 15.62
N ASP A 76 -8.91 23.93 15.99
CA ASP A 76 -10.16 24.67 16.07
C ASP A 76 -10.49 25.49 14.81
N LEU A 77 -9.77 25.24 13.70
CA LEU A 77 -9.98 25.96 12.43
C LEU A 77 -11.40 25.72 11.91
N LYS A 78 -12.08 26.81 11.56
CA LYS A 78 -13.44 26.81 11.04
C LYS A 78 -13.47 27.23 9.57
N PRO A 79 -14.50 26.86 8.81
CA PRO A 79 -14.64 27.29 7.41
C PRO A 79 -14.62 28.83 7.24
N SER A 80 -15.05 29.59 8.25
CA SER A 80 -14.97 31.07 8.26
C SER A 80 -13.54 31.61 8.26
N ASP A 81 -12.56 30.80 8.63
CA ASP A 81 -11.17 31.23 8.78
C ASP A 81 -10.35 30.99 7.51
N PHE A 82 -10.91 30.26 6.52
CA PHE A 82 -10.18 29.88 5.30
C PHE A 82 -9.69 31.09 4.46
N ASP A 83 -10.43 32.18 4.46
CA ASP A 83 -10.03 33.40 3.74
C ASP A 83 -8.83 34.07 4.41
N SER A 84 -8.84 34.18 5.74
CA SER A 84 -7.73 34.73 6.51
C SER A 84 -6.48 33.85 6.45
N LEU A 85 -6.68 32.51 6.40
CA LEU A 85 -5.59 31.55 6.18
C LEU A 85 -4.93 31.78 4.81
N LEU A 86 -5.74 31.87 3.74
CA LEU A 86 -5.25 32.08 2.37
C LEU A 86 -4.57 33.44 2.20
N GLU A 87 -5.15 34.51 2.75
CA GLU A 87 -4.56 35.85 2.77
C GLU A 87 -3.17 35.82 3.44
N THR A 88 -3.06 35.12 4.57
CA THR A 88 -1.78 34.99 5.28
C THR A 88 -0.74 34.22 4.46
N LEU A 89 -1.16 33.15 3.75
CA LEU A 89 -0.28 32.41 2.85
C LEU A 89 0.28 33.30 1.74
N TYR A 90 -0.56 34.14 1.10
CA TYR A 90 -0.09 35.09 0.08
C TYR A 90 0.84 36.14 0.66
N ARG A 91 0.58 36.61 1.88
CA ARG A 91 1.45 37.58 2.54
C ARG A 91 2.84 37.02 2.86
N ILE A 92 2.93 35.74 3.20
CA ILE A 92 4.19 35.07 3.57
C ILE A 92 4.97 34.60 2.33
N ASN A 93 4.26 34.00 1.35
CA ASN A 93 4.91 33.35 0.21
C ASN A 93 4.89 34.19 -1.08
N GLY A 94 4.19 35.34 -1.10
CA GLY A 94 3.95 36.10 -2.33
C GLY A 94 2.93 35.41 -3.25
N GLU A 95 3.01 35.71 -4.54
CA GLU A 95 2.14 35.10 -5.54
C GLU A 95 2.53 33.64 -5.80
N PHE A 96 1.58 32.73 -5.68
CA PHE A 96 1.75 31.31 -5.99
C PHE A 96 0.47 30.74 -6.63
N ARG A 97 0.63 29.66 -7.38
CA ARG A 97 -0.50 28.89 -7.94
C ARG A 97 -0.55 27.46 -7.42
N HIS A 98 0.51 26.96 -6.83
CA HIS A 98 0.59 25.61 -6.26
C HIS A 98 0.37 25.68 -4.76
N LEU A 99 -0.46 24.79 -4.24
CA LEU A 99 -0.75 24.74 -2.81
C LEU A 99 -0.77 23.27 -2.32
N LEU A 100 0.09 22.99 -1.34
CA LEU A 100 0.07 21.71 -0.62
C LEU A 100 -0.79 21.82 0.62
N LEU A 101 -1.83 21.00 0.68
CA LEU A 101 -2.75 20.86 1.80
C LEU A 101 -2.51 19.48 2.44
N ASP A 102 -1.73 19.46 3.49
CA ASP A 102 -1.28 18.24 4.15
C ASP A 102 -2.25 17.82 5.26
N GLU A 103 -2.64 16.54 5.30
CA GLU A 103 -3.62 15.95 6.24
C GLU A 103 -4.95 16.73 6.28
N ILE A 104 -5.48 17.11 5.09
CA ILE A 104 -6.64 18.00 4.89
C ILE A 104 -7.91 17.52 5.61
N GLN A 105 -8.06 16.21 5.83
CA GLN A 105 -9.23 15.61 6.49
C GLN A 105 -9.39 16.03 7.96
N ASN A 106 -8.39 16.67 8.54
CA ASN A 106 -8.45 17.16 9.92
C ASN A 106 -9.32 18.42 10.06
N ILE A 107 -9.69 19.07 8.94
CA ILE A 107 -10.56 20.24 8.98
C ILE A 107 -11.97 19.96 8.45
N PRO A 108 -13.02 20.55 9.07
CA PRO A 108 -14.39 20.32 8.62
C PRO A 108 -14.68 21.02 7.30
N ARG A 109 -15.47 20.38 6.43
CA ARG A 109 -15.91 20.91 5.12
C ARG A 109 -14.77 21.35 4.20
N TRP A 110 -13.62 20.73 4.33
CA TRP A 110 -12.43 21.00 3.50
C TRP A 110 -12.71 20.83 2.00
N GLU A 111 -13.62 19.95 1.62
CA GLU A 111 -14.02 19.69 0.23
C GLU A 111 -14.60 20.95 -0.45
N LEU A 112 -15.30 21.82 0.28
CA LEU A 112 -15.83 23.08 -0.22
C LEU A 112 -14.70 24.08 -0.48
N PHE A 113 -13.71 24.10 0.42
CA PHE A 113 -12.51 24.95 0.27
C PHE A 113 -11.71 24.53 -0.96
N VAL A 114 -11.39 23.25 -1.11
CA VAL A 114 -10.68 22.69 -2.26
C VAL A 114 -11.41 23.01 -3.57
N ASN A 115 -12.73 22.82 -3.64
CA ASN A 115 -13.51 23.16 -4.82
C ASN A 115 -13.44 24.63 -5.19
N ARG A 116 -13.45 25.53 -4.20
CA ARG A 116 -13.30 26.95 -4.42
C ARG A 116 -11.93 27.28 -5.03
N LEU A 117 -10.85 26.71 -4.45
CA LEU A 117 -9.50 26.92 -4.95
C LEU A 117 -9.30 26.39 -6.37
N LEU A 118 -9.86 25.22 -6.70
CA LEU A 118 -9.82 24.66 -8.05
C LEU A 118 -10.53 25.58 -9.07
N ARG A 119 -11.69 26.17 -8.69
CA ARG A 119 -12.38 27.15 -9.58
C ARG A 119 -11.57 28.43 -9.78
N GLN A 120 -10.71 28.80 -8.83
CA GLN A 120 -9.79 29.94 -8.94
C GLN A 120 -8.53 29.61 -9.75
N GLY A 121 -8.40 28.36 -10.25
CA GLY A 121 -7.26 27.95 -11.07
C GLY A 121 -6.04 27.50 -10.27
N MET A 122 -6.18 27.32 -8.94
CA MET A 122 -5.09 26.78 -8.10
C MET A 122 -4.79 25.34 -8.47
N LYS A 123 -3.52 24.98 -8.41
CA LYS A 123 -2.99 23.62 -8.57
C LYS A 123 -2.80 23.00 -7.18
N LEU A 124 -3.60 22.01 -6.87
CA LEU A 124 -3.66 21.47 -5.51
C LEU A 124 -2.98 20.12 -5.43
N LEU A 125 -2.08 19.99 -4.46
CA LEU A 125 -1.52 18.73 -3.98
C LEU A 125 -2.07 18.52 -2.58
N ILE A 126 -2.69 17.36 -2.35
CA ILE A 126 -3.44 17.09 -1.13
C ILE A 126 -2.98 15.77 -0.56
N THR A 127 -2.79 15.68 0.75
CA THR A 127 -2.50 14.40 1.41
C THR A 127 -3.58 14.00 2.40
N GLY A 128 -3.67 12.70 2.64
CA GLY A 128 -4.50 12.15 3.69
C GLY A 128 -4.22 10.70 4.03
N SER A 129 -4.39 10.36 5.30
CA SER A 129 -4.09 9.02 5.84
C SER A 129 -5.25 8.03 5.76
N ASN A 130 -6.24 8.27 4.89
CA ASN A 130 -7.40 7.41 4.77
C ASN A 130 -7.96 7.37 3.34
N ALA A 131 -8.28 6.16 2.85
CA ALA A 131 -8.91 5.96 1.54
C ALA A 131 -10.31 6.61 1.44
N ASN A 132 -11.03 6.72 2.56
CA ASN A 132 -12.32 7.41 2.61
C ASN A 132 -12.24 8.93 2.38
N LEU A 133 -11.04 9.50 2.35
CA LEU A 133 -10.87 10.87 1.88
C LEU A 133 -11.54 11.06 0.50
N LEU A 134 -11.64 9.98 -0.27
CA LEU A 134 -12.18 9.97 -1.63
C LEU A 134 -13.48 9.17 -1.81
N SER A 135 -13.92 8.36 -0.83
CA SER A 135 -14.91 7.30 -1.08
C SER A 135 -16.35 7.57 -0.65
N SER A 136 -16.63 8.33 0.41
CA SER A 136 -18.00 8.46 0.93
C SER A 136 -18.66 9.81 0.70
N ASP A 137 -17.91 10.90 0.81
CA ASP A 137 -18.48 12.25 0.76
C ASP A 137 -17.97 13.09 -0.42
N LEU A 138 -16.89 12.66 -1.06
CA LEU A 138 -16.27 13.33 -2.20
C LEU A 138 -16.94 13.14 -3.56
N PRO A 139 -17.60 12.00 -3.88
CA PRO A 139 -18.21 11.83 -5.18
C PRO A 139 -19.19 12.95 -5.53
N THR A 140 -19.78 13.61 -4.53
CA THR A 140 -20.73 14.70 -4.75
C THR A 140 -20.05 16.08 -4.92
N HIS A 141 -18.92 16.33 -4.26
CA HIS A 141 -18.29 17.64 -4.22
C HIS A 141 -17.02 17.77 -5.09
N LEU A 142 -16.17 16.72 -5.17
CA LEU A 142 -15.00 16.68 -6.06
C LEU A 142 -15.18 15.75 -7.26
N ALA A 143 -16.40 15.35 -7.58
CA ALA A 143 -16.71 14.37 -8.63
C ALA A 143 -15.95 14.66 -9.94
N GLY A 144 -15.01 13.76 -10.27
CA GLY A 144 -14.20 13.87 -11.49
C GLY A 144 -13.14 14.97 -11.51
N ARG A 145 -12.89 15.67 -10.38
CA ARG A 145 -11.91 16.77 -10.29
C ARG A 145 -10.65 16.41 -9.50
N HIS A 146 -10.35 15.16 -9.33
CA HIS A 146 -9.14 14.70 -8.67
C HIS A 146 -8.47 13.55 -9.41
N ASN A 147 -7.18 13.40 -9.17
CA ASN A 147 -6.37 12.23 -9.51
C ASN A 147 -5.88 11.60 -8.21
N GLU A 148 -6.18 10.32 -8.00
CA GLU A 148 -5.79 9.58 -6.82
C GLU A 148 -4.44 8.90 -7.02
N ILE A 149 -3.54 9.09 -6.05
CA ILE A 149 -2.23 8.47 -6.01
C ILE A 149 -2.12 7.76 -4.65
N THR A 150 -2.00 6.44 -4.65
CA THR A 150 -1.82 5.69 -3.42
C THR A 150 -0.35 5.43 -3.17
N LEU A 151 0.14 5.87 -2.02
CA LEU A 151 1.50 5.65 -1.56
C LEU A 151 1.51 4.57 -0.46
N ASN A 152 2.27 3.51 -0.68
CA ASN A 152 2.50 2.45 0.30
C ASN A 152 3.85 2.67 1.03
N PRO A 153 4.15 1.95 2.13
CA PRO A 153 5.52 1.81 2.62
C PRO A 153 6.47 1.41 1.49
N PHE A 154 7.77 1.52 1.69
CA PHE A 154 8.75 1.18 0.65
C PHE A 154 8.52 -0.23 0.10
N SER A 155 8.47 -0.35 -1.23
CA SER A 155 8.62 -1.62 -1.92
C SER A 155 10.01 -2.21 -1.64
N PHE A 156 10.22 -3.49 -1.97
CA PHE A 156 11.53 -4.10 -1.76
C PHE A 156 12.65 -3.36 -2.53
N SER A 157 12.38 -2.90 -3.74
CA SER A 157 13.37 -2.10 -4.51
C SER A 157 13.70 -0.78 -3.82
N GLU A 158 12.70 -0.03 -3.33
CA GLU A 158 12.89 1.22 -2.59
C GLU A 158 13.59 0.98 -1.24
N TYR A 159 13.29 -0.14 -0.55
CA TYR A 159 14.01 -0.57 0.65
C TYR A 159 15.49 -0.82 0.36
N CYS A 160 15.80 -1.51 -0.74
CA CYS A 160 17.18 -1.72 -1.16
C CYS A 160 17.90 -0.41 -1.46
N GLU A 161 17.24 0.55 -2.13
CA GLU A 161 17.78 1.89 -2.37
C GLU A 161 18.07 2.60 -1.05
N ALA A 162 17.12 2.61 -0.09
CA ALA A 162 17.31 3.18 1.25
C ALA A 162 18.51 2.55 2.01
N LYS A 163 18.70 1.24 1.85
CA LYS A 163 19.80 0.48 2.46
C LYS A 163 21.09 0.47 1.61
N ARG A 164 21.10 1.16 0.46
CA ARG A 164 22.23 1.20 -0.50
C ARG A 164 22.67 -0.19 -0.97
N VAL A 165 21.69 -1.07 -1.17
CA VAL A 165 21.90 -2.40 -1.73
C VAL A 165 21.70 -2.33 -3.24
N ASP A 166 22.72 -2.76 -4.00
CA ASP A 166 22.64 -2.80 -5.47
C ASP A 166 21.64 -3.88 -5.92
N VAL A 167 20.55 -3.41 -6.54
CA VAL A 167 19.50 -4.30 -7.09
C VAL A 167 19.77 -4.74 -8.52
N THR A 168 20.72 -4.13 -9.23
CA THR A 168 20.99 -4.38 -10.66
C THR A 168 22.16 -5.32 -10.90
N GLY A 169 23.03 -5.49 -9.91
CA GLY A 169 24.23 -6.31 -10.04
C GLY A 169 23.92 -7.80 -10.18
N LEU A 170 24.61 -8.47 -11.12
CA LEU A 170 24.47 -9.89 -11.41
C LEU A 170 25.59 -10.74 -10.79
N SER A 171 26.46 -10.14 -9.97
CA SER A 171 27.53 -10.90 -9.30
C SER A 171 26.97 -11.72 -8.14
N THR A 172 27.63 -12.83 -7.80
CA THR A 172 27.30 -13.64 -6.62
C THR A 172 27.21 -12.79 -5.33
N ARG A 173 28.07 -11.76 -5.21
CA ARG A 173 28.04 -10.82 -4.09
C ARG A 173 26.75 -9.99 -4.09
N SER A 174 26.38 -9.41 -5.25
CA SER A 174 25.15 -8.61 -5.35
C SER A 174 23.91 -9.45 -5.08
N GLU A 175 23.86 -10.69 -5.59
CA GLU A 175 22.78 -11.64 -5.32
C GLU A 175 22.68 -11.96 -3.81
N ALA A 176 23.82 -12.27 -3.16
CA ALA A 176 23.82 -12.58 -1.72
C ALA A 176 23.40 -11.38 -0.86
N LEU A 177 23.80 -10.16 -1.22
CA LEU A 177 23.39 -8.95 -0.50
C LEU A 177 21.90 -8.66 -0.70
N ARG A 178 21.37 -8.87 -1.90
CA ARG A 178 19.94 -8.73 -2.22
C ARG A 178 19.11 -9.75 -1.45
N GLN A 179 19.55 -11.01 -1.41
CA GLN A 179 18.89 -12.06 -0.63
C GLN A 179 18.84 -11.70 0.85
N ARG A 180 19.99 -11.27 1.42
CA ARG A 180 20.05 -10.81 2.82
C ARG A 180 19.12 -9.61 3.08
N ALA A 181 19.03 -8.67 2.13
CA ALA A 181 18.13 -7.54 2.25
C ALA A 181 16.67 -8.00 2.25
N LEU A 182 16.32 -9.01 1.44
CA LEU A 182 14.97 -9.58 1.45
C LEU A 182 14.66 -10.28 2.77
N ASP A 183 15.59 -11.06 3.32
CA ASP A 183 15.44 -11.65 4.65
C ASP A 183 15.12 -10.59 5.70
N GLN A 184 15.85 -9.47 5.69
CA GLN A 184 15.60 -8.36 6.61
C GLN A 184 14.25 -7.68 6.35
N TYR A 185 13.91 -7.42 5.09
CA TYR A 185 12.66 -6.79 4.69
C TYR A 185 11.43 -7.61 5.10
N LEU A 186 11.50 -8.94 5.00
CA LEU A 186 10.42 -9.84 5.43
C LEU A 186 10.10 -9.72 6.94
N PHE A 187 11.03 -9.23 7.76
CA PHE A 187 10.81 -9.01 9.19
C PHE A 187 10.61 -7.54 9.55
N ALA A 188 11.42 -6.65 8.99
CA ALA A 188 11.40 -5.23 9.32
C ALA A 188 10.24 -4.48 8.66
N GLY A 189 9.78 -4.94 7.48
CA GLY A 189 8.84 -4.20 6.65
C GLY A 189 9.50 -3.05 5.89
N GLY A 190 8.68 -2.17 5.33
CA GLY A 190 9.10 -1.08 4.45
C GLY A 190 8.77 0.33 4.95
N PHE A 191 8.41 0.53 6.21
CA PHE A 191 8.21 1.89 6.70
C PHE A 191 9.53 2.68 6.66
N PRO A 192 9.53 3.93 6.12
CA PRO A 192 10.75 4.74 6.00
C PRO A 192 11.52 4.87 7.31
N GLU A 193 10.86 5.20 8.41
CA GLU A 193 11.51 5.41 9.72
C GLU A 193 12.20 4.12 10.24
N ILE A 194 11.67 2.93 9.93
CA ILE A 194 12.34 1.66 10.25
C ILE A 194 13.62 1.50 9.41
N THR A 195 13.60 1.93 8.15
CA THR A 195 14.82 1.91 7.33
C THR A 195 15.86 2.91 7.81
N GLU A 196 15.47 3.97 8.46
CA GLU A 196 16.34 5.00 9.07
C GLU A 196 16.89 4.60 10.45
N GLY A 197 16.38 3.52 11.05
CA GLY A 197 16.97 2.96 12.26
C GLY A 197 16.03 2.75 13.45
N GLU A 198 14.73 3.04 13.29
CA GLU A 198 13.74 2.74 14.33
C GLU A 198 13.61 1.22 14.53
N GLU A 199 13.38 0.80 15.76
CA GLU A 199 13.20 -0.60 16.09
C GLU A 199 11.82 -1.08 15.59
N PRO A 200 11.74 -2.10 14.71
CA PRO A 200 10.51 -2.45 13.98
C PRO A 200 9.32 -2.80 14.88
N GLN A 201 9.54 -3.54 15.96
CA GLN A 201 8.45 -4.05 16.80
C GLN A 201 7.79 -2.95 17.62
N SER A 202 8.57 -2.11 18.30
CA SER A 202 8.06 -1.01 19.12
C SER A 202 7.43 0.08 18.24
N TYR A 203 8.06 0.37 17.10
CA TYR A 203 7.54 1.31 16.11
C TYR A 203 6.18 0.86 15.57
N ALA A 204 6.09 -0.37 15.06
CA ALA A 204 4.85 -0.90 14.48
C ALA A 204 3.72 -1.01 15.52
N SER A 205 4.02 -1.46 16.74
CA SER A 205 3.03 -1.53 17.84
C SER A 205 2.46 -0.14 18.16
N SER A 206 3.31 0.88 18.28
CA SER A 206 2.90 2.27 18.53
C SER A 206 2.08 2.84 17.37
N LEU A 207 2.50 2.57 16.14
CA LEU A 207 1.81 3.01 14.93
C LEU A 207 0.44 2.36 14.80
N LEU A 208 0.34 1.03 15.00
CA LEU A 208 -0.92 0.29 14.99
C LEU A 208 -1.92 0.89 16.00
N HIS A 209 -1.45 1.15 17.22
CA HIS A 209 -2.27 1.80 18.26
C HIS A 209 -2.80 3.15 17.77
N THR A 210 -1.92 3.98 17.19
CA THR A 210 -2.30 5.30 16.68
C THR A 210 -3.34 5.20 15.57
N ILE A 211 -3.15 4.30 14.59
CA ILE A 211 -4.09 4.12 13.49
C ILE A 211 -5.45 3.66 14.00
N VAL A 212 -5.49 2.65 14.88
CA VAL A 212 -6.77 2.12 15.39
C VAL A 212 -7.50 3.14 16.24
N TYR A 213 -6.82 3.82 17.17
CA TYR A 213 -7.51 4.72 18.11
C TYR A 213 -7.71 6.14 17.58
N LYS A 214 -6.70 6.75 16.93
CA LYS A 214 -6.78 8.11 16.39
C LYS A 214 -7.49 8.14 15.03
N ASP A 215 -7.06 7.29 14.08
CA ASP A 215 -7.54 7.40 12.70
C ASP A 215 -8.86 6.65 12.47
N ILE A 216 -9.14 5.56 13.19
CA ILE A 216 -10.38 4.78 13.04
C ILE A 216 -11.40 5.11 14.13
N CYS A 217 -11.08 4.85 15.41
CA CYS A 217 -12.06 4.96 16.49
C CYS A 217 -12.59 6.39 16.66
N ALA A 218 -11.73 7.39 16.62
CA ALA A 218 -12.14 8.79 16.77
C ALA A 218 -12.99 9.24 15.58
N ARG A 219 -12.59 8.92 14.35
CA ARG A 219 -13.31 9.30 13.13
C ARG A 219 -14.70 8.68 13.03
N HIS A 220 -14.81 7.38 13.27
CA HIS A 220 -16.08 6.64 13.17
C HIS A 220 -16.88 6.64 14.49
N LYS A 221 -16.43 7.38 15.50
CA LYS A 221 -17.07 7.48 16.81
C LYS A 221 -17.41 6.11 17.42
N ILE A 222 -16.45 5.17 17.32
CA ILE A 222 -16.65 3.78 17.74
C ILE A 222 -16.77 3.72 19.26
N ARG A 223 -17.92 3.19 19.75
CA ARG A 223 -18.21 3.05 21.18
C ARG A 223 -17.35 1.97 21.84
N TYR A 224 -17.21 0.82 21.21
CA TYR A 224 -16.51 -0.35 21.76
C TYR A 224 -15.13 -0.49 21.13
N LYS A 225 -14.19 0.38 21.52
CA LYS A 225 -12.84 0.46 20.94
C LYS A 225 -12.04 -0.82 21.08
N GLU A 226 -12.23 -1.58 22.17
CA GLU A 226 -11.55 -2.86 22.40
C GLU A 226 -11.90 -3.92 21.37
N ARG A 227 -13.12 -3.93 20.82
CA ARG A 227 -13.54 -4.92 19.82
C ARG A 227 -12.83 -4.70 18.48
N ILE A 228 -12.73 -3.46 18.04
CA ILE A 228 -12.01 -3.17 16.79
C ILE A 228 -10.49 -3.33 16.97
N TRP A 229 -9.97 -3.04 18.18
CA TRP A 229 -8.58 -3.34 18.50
C TRP A 229 -8.28 -4.85 18.41
N LYS A 230 -9.10 -5.69 19.03
CA LYS A 230 -8.99 -7.14 18.92
C LYS A 230 -9.11 -7.62 17.46
N LEU A 231 -10.07 -7.05 16.71
CA LEU A 231 -10.23 -7.39 15.29
C LEU A 231 -9.00 -7.01 14.47
N ALA A 232 -8.40 -5.86 14.71
CA ALA A 232 -7.18 -5.43 14.01
C ALA A 232 -6.02 -6.42 14.26
N ASN A 233 -5.79 -6.81 15.53
CA ASN A 233 -4.78 -7.81 15.86
C ASN A 233 -5.09 -9.17 15.22
N MET A 234 -6.32 -9.64 15.29
CA MET A 234 -6.72 -10.91 14.64
C MET A 234 -6.54 -10.87 13.12
N ALA A 235 -6.78 -9.74 12.47
CA ALA A 235 -6.58 -9.58 11.04
C ALA A 235 -5.09 -9.60 10.66
N ILE A 236 -4.22 -9.06 11.52
CA ILE A 236 -2.76 -9.10 11.37
C ILE A 236 -2.25 -10.53 11.63
N ASP A 237 -2.71 -11.20 12.71
CA ASP A 237 -2.30 -12.57 13.04
C ASP A 237 -2.70 -13.58 11.95
N ARG A 238 -3.81 -13.31 11.24
CA ARG A 238 -4.35 -14.15 10.16
C ARG A 238 -4.04 -13.59 8.77
N PHE A 239 -2.93 -12.91 8.62
CA PHE A 239 -2.51 -12.41 7.32
C PHE A 239 -2.35 -13.56 6.31
N CYS A 240 -2.58 -13.30 5.03
CA CYS A 240 -2.65 -14.29 3.93
C CYS A 240 -3.76 -15.34 4.07
N GLN A 241 -4.69 -15.19 5.02
CA GLN A 241 -5.79 -16.13 5.23
C GLN A 241 -7.15 -15.50 4.94
N GLU A 242 -8.12 -16.37 4.66
CA GLU A 242 -9.52 -15.95 4.56
C GLU A 242 -10.04 -15.54 5.93
N ILE A 243 -10.68 -14.36 6.02
CA ILE A 243 -11.27 -13.83 7.26
C ILE A 243 -12.81 -13.74 7.15
N PRO A 244 -13.53 -14.83 7.40
CA PRO A 244 -14.98 -14.83 7.32
C PRO A 244 -15.59 -14.05 8.50
N SER A 245 -16.41 -13.04 8.21
CA SER A 245 -17.05 -12.16 9.20
C SER A 245 -17.90 -12.91 10.22
N SER A 246 -18.49 -14.05 9.84
CA SER A 246 -19.28 -14.88 10.76
C SER A 246 -18.43 -15.57 11.84
N GLY A 247 -17.23 -15.99 11.51
CA GLY A 247 -16.26 -16.54 12.48
C GLY A 247 -15.79 -15.47 13.46
N LEU A 248 -15.35 -14.33 12.92
CA LEU A 248 -14.90 -13.18 13.70
C LEU A 248 -15.99 -12.62 14.61
N ALA A 249 -17.25 -12.58 14.18
CA ALA A 249 -18.36 -12.11 14.99
C ALA A 249 -18.52 -12.95 16.28
N LYS A 250 -18.36 -14.28 16.18
CA LYS A 250 -18.42 -15.19 17.35
C LYS A 250 -17.24 -14.94 18.28
N GLU A 251 -16.02 -14.86 17.76
CA GLU A 251 -14.80 -14.69 18.56
C GLU A 251 -14.75 -13.33 19.29
N LEU A 252 -15.39 -12.29 18.71
CA LEU A 252 -15.43 -10.94 19.27
C LEU A 252 -16.70 -10.65 20.08
N ASP A 253 -17.59 -11.64 20.24
CA ASP A 253 -18.91 -11.44 20.83
C ASP A 253 -19.67 -10.25 20.22
N ILE A 254 -19.66 -10.18 18.89
CA ILE A 254 -20.39 -9.18 18.12
C ILE A 254 -21.63 -9.86 17.52
N LYS A 255 -22.83 -9.36 17.88
CA LYS A 255 -24.09 -9.98 17.44
C LYS A 255 -24.35 -9.87 15.92
N SER A 256 -23.79 -8.86 15.26
CA SER A 256 -24.06 -8.57 13.86
C SER A 256 -22.77 -8.75 13.01
N THR A 257 -22.83 -9.62 12.00
CA THR A 257 -21.75 -9.76 11.00
C THR A 257 -21.53 -8.46 10.24
N HIS A 258 -22.59 -7.68 9.97
CA HIS A 258 -22.50 -6.37 9.33
C HIS A 258 -21.61 -5.37 10.14
N THR A 259 -21.58 -5.47 11.48
CA THR A 259 -20.67 -4.65 12.28
C THR A 259 -19.23 -5.07 12.07
N VAL A 260 -18.95 -6.37 11.93
CA VAL A 260 -17.62 -6.89 11.62
C VAL A 260 -17.20 -6.47 10.21
N ASP A 261 -18.09 -6.56 9.22
CA ASP A 261 -17.84 -6.10 7.85
C ASP A 261 -17.47 -4.61 7.82
N ASN A 262 -18.19 -3.77 8.58
CA ASN A 262 -17.87 -2.35 8.71
C ASN A 262 -16.49 -2.14 9.36
N TYR A 263 -16.16 -2.90 10.39
CA TYR A 263 -14.86 -2.78 11.05
C TYR A 263 -13.71 -3.23 10.12
N LEU A 264 -13.88 -4.34 9.38
CA LEU A 264 -12.92 -4.77 8.36
C LEU A 264 -12.76 -3.69 7.27
N LYS A 265 -13.87 -3.08 6.85
CA LYS A 265 -13.83 -1.95 5.93
C LYS A 265 -13.02 -0.78 6.52
N TYR A 266 -13.22 -0.42 7.78
CA TYR A 266 -12.46 0.67 8.41
C TYR A 266 -10.97 0.37 8.51
N LEU A 267 -10.58 -0.89 8.76
CA LEU A 267 -9.19 -1.32 8.73
C LEU A 267 -8.60 -1.20 7.32
N SER A 268 -9.35 -1.60 6.29
CA SER A 268 -8.95 -1.45 4.90
C SER A 268 -8.86 0.01 4.46
N ASP A 269 -9.83 0.84 4.85
CA ASP A 269 -9.88 2.28 4.56
C ASP A 269 -8.72 3.04 5.24
N ALA A 270 -8.23 2.54 6.38
CA ALA A 270 -7.03 3.03 7.06
C ALA A 270 -5.72 2.39 6.52
N PHE A 271 -5.81 1.61 5.46
CA PHE A 271 -4.69 0.89 4.84
C PHE A 271 -3.97 -0.10 5.77
N LEU A 272 -4.58 -0.56 6.86
CA LEU A 272 -3.96 -1.61 7.70
C LEU A 272 -3.98 -2.97 7.04
N ILE A 273 -5.06 -3.26 6.30
CA ILE A 273 -5.24 -4.49 5.56
C ILE A 273 -5.59 -4.24 4.10
N CYS A 274 -5.13 -5.14 3.23
CA CYS A 274 -5.41 -5.16 1.80
C CYS A 274 -6.21 -6.41 1.48
N PRO A 275 -7.54 -6.34 1.35
CA PRO A 275 -8.35 -7.50 1.02
C PRO A 275 -8.19 -7.89 -0.45
N VAL A 276 -7.87 -9.17 -0.70
CA VAL A 276 -7.84 -9.77 -2.05
C VAL A 276 -8.99 -10.77 -2.16
N ASN A 277 -9.91 -10.49 -3.06
CA ASN A 277 -11.12 -11.29 -3.22
C ASN A 277 -10.87 -12.59 -4.00
N LYS A 278 -11.73 -13.58 -3.81
CA LYS A 278 -11.73 -14.80 -4.60
C LYS A 278 -12.13 -14.49 -6.05
N PHE A 279 -11.40 -15.04 -7.01
CA PHE A 279 -11.80 -14.96 -8.42
C PHE A 279 -12.99 -15.89 -8.71
N SER A 280 -13.97 -15.38 -9.44
CA SER A 280 -15.03 -16.15 -10.08
C SER A 280 -15.42 -15.44 -11.37
N TRP A 281 -15.82 -16.21 -12.41
CA TRP A 281 -16.41 -15.62 -13.60
C TRP A 281 -17.75 -14.94 -13.32
N LYS A 282 -18.46 -15.39 -12.28
CA LYS A 282 -19.71 -14.77 -11.81
C LYS A 282 -19.38 -13.62 -10.84
N SER A 283 -19.70 -12.41 -11.22
CA SER A 283 -19.38 -11.20 -10.43
C SER A 283 -19.96 -11.19 -9.01
N ALA A 284 -21.13 -11.81 -8.80
CA ALA A 284 -21.74 -11.93 -7.48
C ALA A 284 -20.92 -12.80 -6.50
N GLU A 285 -20.24 -13.83 -7.02
CA GLU A 285 -19.43 -14.74 -6.20
C GLU A 285 -18.07 -14.15 -5.81
N ARG A 286 -17.57 -13.13 -6.54
CA ARG A 286 -16.29 -12.47 -6.27
C ARG A 286 -16.24 -11.72 -4.93
N ARG A 287 -17.37 -11.47 -4.30
CA ARG A 287 -17.48 -10.65 -3.08
C ARG A 287 -17.60 -11.45 -1.79
N SER A 288 -17.61 -12.78 -1.84
CA SER A 288 -18.04 -13.57 -0.71
C SER A 288 -17.02 -13.76 0.41
N ILE A 289 -15.75 -13.95 0.10
CA ILE A 289 -14.69 -14.16 1.09
C ILE A 289 -13.39 -13.57 0.52
N ALA A 290 -12.68 -12.76 1.32
CA ALA A 290 -11.39 -12.21 0.96
C ALA A 290 -10.27 -12.82 1.82
N LYS A 291 -9.11 -13.07 1.21
CA LYS A 291 -7.86 -13.17 1.96
C LYS A 291 -7.42 -11.78 2.42
N SER A 292 -6.92 -11.66 3.62
CA SER A 292 -6.41 -10.40 4.15
C SER A 292 -4.89 -10.39 4.10
N TYR A 293 -4.33 -9.38 3.48
CA TYR A 293 -2.89 -9.08 3.51
C TYR A 293 -2.67 -7.84 4.36
N THR A 294 -1.57 -7.81 5.12
CA THR A 294 -1.20 -6.59 5.86
C THR A 294 -0.41 -5.66 4.95
N ILE A 295 -0.60 -4.34 5.14
CA ILE A 295 0.11 -3.33 4.32
C ILE A 295 1.62 -3.34 4.56
N ASP A 296 2.07 -3.81 5.73
CA ASP A 296 3.47 -3.89 6.07
C ASP A 296 3.74 -5.02 7.08
N LEU A 297 4.85 -5.74 6.88
CA LEU A 297 5.21 -6.90 7.71
C LEU A 297 5.74 -6.52 9.09
N SER A 298 6.10 -5.27 9.35
CA SER A 298 6.46 -4.81 10.69
C SER A 298 5.31 -5.00 11.68
N PHE A 299 4.05 -4.84 11.23
CA PHE A 299 2.88 -5.13 12.06
C PHE A 299 2.81 -6.60 12.46
N VAL A 300 3.14 -7.53 11.55
CA VAL A 300 3.22 -8.96 11.86
C VAL A 300 4.34 -9.24 12.85
N SER A 301 5.50 -8.60 12.65
CA SER A 301 6.66 -8.80 13.52
C SER A 301 6.48 -8.26 14.94
N SER A 302 5.53 -7.34 15.15
CA SER A 302 5.16 -6.85 16.49
C SER A 302 4.34 -7.85 17.30
N HIS A 303 3.92 -9.00 16.70
CA HIS A 303 3.13 -10.04 17.32
C HIS A 303 3.97 -11.32 17.53
N GLU A 304 4.03 -11.85 18.73
CA GLU A 304 4.86 -13.02 19.08
C GLU A 304 4.52 -14.30 18.29
N ALA A 305 3.24 -14.48 17.93
CA ALA A 305 2.78 -15.66 17.18
C ALA A 305 3.38 -15.77 15.77
N ALA A 306 3.92 -14.68 15.22
CA ALA A 306 4.47 -14.61 13.88
C ALA A 306 5.89 -15.23 13.72
N LEU A 307 6.49 -15.73 14.80
CA LEU A 307 7.86 -16.26 14.80
C LEU A 307 7.97 -17.75 14.42
N GLN A 308 6.85 -18.44 14.16
CA GLN A 308 6.85 -19.85 13.79
C GLN A 308 7.20 -20.05 12.31
N GLY A 309 7.90 -21.16 11.98
CA GLY A 309 8.46 -21.42 10.64
C GLY A 309 7.46 -21.37 9.46
N GLU A 310 6.18 -21.71 9.67
CA GLU A 310 5.13 -21.60 8.65
C GLU A 310 4.85 -20.14 8.26
N ALA A 311 5.12 -19.18 9.16
CA ALA A 311 4.92 -17.77 8.89
C ALA A 311 5.85 -17.20 7.80
N LEU A 312 7.00 -17.82 7.51
CA LEU A 312 7.93 -17.36 6.47
C LEU A 312 7.32 -17.45 5.07
N GLY A 313 6.57 -18.52 4.78
CA GLY A 313 5.85 -18.67 3.52
C GLY A 313 4.78 -17.58 3.35
N TRP A 314 4.01 -17.32 4.41
CA TRP A 314 2.99 -16.26 4.40
C TRP A 314 3.60 -14.86 4.31
N ARG A 315 4.77 -14.60 4.94
CA ARG A 315 5.47 -13.32 4.80
C ARG A 315 5.87 -13.08 3.35
N LEU A 316 6.40 -14.10 2.68
CA LEU A 316 6.74 -14.02 1.26
C LEU A 316 5.47 -13.80 0.41
N GLU A 317 4.40 -14.55 0.66
CA GLU A 317 3.11 -14.37 -0.03
C GLU A 317 2.57 -12.95 0.15
N ASN A 318 2.65 -12.39 1.37
CA ASN A 318 2.21 -11.02 1.63
C ASN A 318 3.01 -9.97 0.83
N VAL A 319 4.33 -10.10 0.77
CA VAL A 319 5.18 -9.17 0.01
C VAL A 319 4.90 -9.27 -1.49
N VAL A 320 4.70 -10.50 -2.00
CA VAL A 320 4.31 -10.70 -3.41
C VAL A 320 2.93 -10.10 -3.69
N ALA A 321 1.97 -10.23 -2.77
CA ALA A 321 0.65 -9.58 -2.89
C ALA A 321 0.77 -8.06 -3.00
N LEU A 322 1.53 -7.44 -2.10
CA LEU A 322 1.75 -5.99 -2.10
C LEU A 322 2.44 -5.52 -3.38
N GLU A 323 3.44 -6.26 -3.85
CA GLU A 323 4.13 -5.93 -5.09
C GLU A 323 3.21 -6.03 -6.30
N LEU A 324 2.36 -7.07 -6.38
CA LEU A 324 1.35 -7.19 -7.43
C LEU A 324 0.32 -6.05 -7.37
N LEU A 325 -0.14 -5.66 -6.17
CA LEU A 325 -1.03 -4.52 -6.00
C LEU A 325 -0.37 -3.20 -6.41
N ASN A 326 0.95 -3.09 -6.21
CA ASN A 326 1.73 -1.91 -6.58
C ASN A 326 2.01 -1.83 -8.09
N ARG A 327 2.23 -2.96 -8.77
CA ARG A 327 2.49 -3.01 -10.21
C ARG A 327 1.25 -2.79 -11.06
N ASN A 328 0.10 -3.18 -10.54
CA ASN A 328 -1.15 -3.18 -11.29
C ASN A 328 -1.71 -1.76 -11.44
N ASP A 329 -2.14 -1.40 -12.65
CA ASP A 329 -2.93 -0.19 -12.87
C ASP A 329 -4.31 -0.38 -12.21
N LYS A 330 -4.56 0.36 -11.15
CA LYS A 330 -5.83 0.30 -10.40
C LYS A 330 -7.07 0.57 -11.25
N LYS A 331 -6.92 1.21 -12.41
CA LYS A 331 -8.03 1.50 -13.33
C LYS A 331 -8.39 0.28 -14.17
N THR A 332 -7.40 -0.52 -14.59
CA THR A 332 -7.57 -1.63 -15.52
C THR A 332 -7.38 -2.99 -14.89
N ASP A 333 -6.54 -3.09 -13.89
CA ASP A 333 -6.08 -4.34 -13.32
C ASP A 333 -6.75 -4.63 -11.98
N ARG A 334 -6.96 -5.91 -11.71
CA ARG A 334 -7.51 -6.40 -10.45
C ARG A 334 -6.73 -7.63 -10.01
N LEU A 335 -6.45 -7.71 -8.72
CA LEU A 335 -5.82 -8.85 -8.08
C LEU A 335 -6.86 -9.71 -7.37
N TYR A 336 -6.78 -11.02 -7.60
CA TYR A 336 -7.63 -12.03 -6.95
C TYR A 336 -6.77 -13.21 -6.53
N TYR A 337 -7.30 -14.10 -5.65
CA TYR A 337 -6.84 -15.46 -5.50
C TYR A 337 -7.87 -16.41 -6.11
N TYR A 338 -7.47 -17.65 -6.44
CA TYR A 338 -8.38 -18.64 -6.96
C TYR A 338 -8.32 -19.92 -6.15
N ARG A 339 -9.48 -20.41 -5.71
CA ARG A 339 -9.59 -21.67 -4.97
C ARG A 339 -10.76 -22.49 -5.49
N LYS A 340 -10.49 -23.75 -5.89
CA LYS A 340 -11.50 -24.70 -6.27
C LYS A 340 -11.75 -25.68 -5.13
N SER A 341 -12.73 -25.36 -4.29
CA SER A 341 -13.07 -26.15 -3.09
C SER A 341 -11.84 -26.53 -2.25
N ARG A 342 -11.60 -27.82 -2.00
CA ARG A 342 -10.43 -28.34 -1.30
C ARG A 342 -9.39 -28.97 -2.24
N GLU A 343 -9.56 -28.80 -3.56
CA GLU A 343 -8.72 -29.50 -4.55
C GLU A 343 -7.38 -28.81 -4.77
N TYR A 344 -7.43 -27.50 -5.06
CA TYR A 344 -6.24 -26.69 -5.30
C TYR A 344 -6.51 -25.21 -5.13
N GLU A 345 -5.45 -24.44 -5.00
CA GLU A 345 -5.43 -23.00 -4.89
C GLU A 345 -4.37 -22.42 -5.81
N VAL A 346 -4.63 -21.23 -6.35
CA VAL A 346 -3.66 -20.34 -6.99
C VAL A 346 -3.61 -19.07 -6.16
N ASP A 347 -2.43 -18.71 -5.67
CA ASP A 347 -2.28 -17.60 -4.72
C ASP A 347 -2.72 -16.28 -5.33
N PHE A 348 -2.34 -16.02 -6.59
CA PHE A 348 -2.72 -14.77 -7.26
C PHE A 348 -3.15 -14.97 -8.70
N VAL A 349 -4.23 -14.28 -9.05
CA VAL A 349 -4.80 -14.17 -10.38
C VAL A 349 -4.84 -12.69 -10.74
N VAL A 350 -3.98 -12.27 -11.64
CA VAL A 350 -3.95 -10.90 -12.18
C VAL A 350 -4.92 -10.82 -13.37
N VAL A 351 -5.88 -9.93 -13.29
CA VAL A 351 -6.90 -9.72 -14.31
C VAL A 351 -6.77 -8.32 -14.88
N GLU A 352 -6.56 -8.21 -16.19
CA GLU A 352 -6.54 -6.96 -16.92
C GLU A 352 -7.76 -6.88 -17.85
N ARG A 353 -8.59 -5.85 -17.71
CA ARG A 353 -9.78 -5.62 -18.58
C ARG A 353 -10.60 -6.90 -18.82
N GLU A 354 -10.94 -7.63 -17.76
CA GLU A 354 -11.72 -8.88 -17.79
C GLU A 354 -10.99 -10.13 -18.31
N LYS A 355 -9.72 -10.05 -18.68
CA LYS A 355 -8.91 -11.20 -19.07
C LYS A 355 -7.94 -11.55 -17.96
N VAL A 356 -7.75 -12.84 -17.71
CA VAL A 356 -6.67 -13.31 -16.82
C VAL A 356 -5.36 -13.13 -17.54
N LYS A 357 -4.51 -12.25 -17.01
CA LYS A 357 -3.22 -11.86 -17.57
C LYS A 357 -2.10 -12.78 -17.12
N GLU A 358 -2.11 -13.11 -15.83
CA GLU A 358 -1.05 -13.88 -15.18
C GLU A 358 -1.59 -14.65 -13.98
N LEU A 359 -1.03 -15.83 -13.76
CA LEU A 359 -1.18 -16.60 -12.52
C LEU A 359 0.16 -16.65 -11.81
N VAL A 360 0.16 -16.29 -10.53
CA VAL A 360 1.36 -16.29 -9.69
C VAL A 360 1.13 -17.21 -8.49
N GLN A 361 2.09 -18.10 -8.27
CA GLN A 361 2.16 -18.98 -7.11
C GLN A 361 3.40 -18.64 -6.29
N VAL A 362 3.34 -18.80 -4.97
CA VAL A 362 4.43 -18.48 -4.05
C VAL A 362 4.83 -19.71 -3.27
N CYS A 363 6.10 -20.04 -3.29
CA CYS A 363 6.66 -21.17 -2.53
C CYS A 363 7.93 -20.75 -1.81
N TYR A 364 8.01 -20.97 -0.50
CA TYR A 364 9.21 -20.58 0.25
C TYR A 364 10.43 -21.44 -0.13
N ASP A 365 10.33 -22.76 -0.09
CA ASP A 365 11.43 -23.67 -0.42
C ASP A 365 11.05 -24.61 -1.56
N PHE A 366 11.71 -24.44 -2.71
CA PHE A 366 11.53 -25.24 -3.91
C PHE A 366 12.83 -25.92 -4.36
N ARG A 367 13.85 -26.09 -3.48
CA ARG A 367 15.14 -26.74 -3.81
C ARG A 367 14.98 -28.20 -4.19
N ASN A 368 14.28 -28.97 -3.35
CA ASN A 368 13.99 -30.39 -3.54
C ASN A 368 12.52 -30.66 -3.19
N PRO A 369 11.57 -30.24 -4.03
CA PRO A 369 10.15 -30.30 -3.68
C PRO A 369 9.71 -31.77 -3.53
N SER A 370 9.08 -32.09 -2.40
CA SER A 370 8.41 -33.37 -2.25
C SER A 370 7.29 -33.53 -3.29
N ALA A 371 6.89 -34.75 -3.59
CA ALA A 371 5.78 -35.00 -4.52
C ALA A 371 4.47 -34.29 -4.08
N LYS A 372 4.26 -34.13 -2.77
CA LYS A 372 3.12 -33.39 -2.21
C LYS A 372 3.24 -31.90 -2.49
N LEU A 373 4.42 -31.30 -2.26
CA LEU A 373 4.69 -29.88 -2.52
C LEU A 373 4.59 -29.59 -4.02
N TYR A 374 5.22 -30.40 -4.85
CA TYR A 374 5.14 -30.26 -6.31
C TYR A 374 3.68 -30.31 -6.81
N ARG A 375 2.87 -31.24 -6.31
CA ARG A 375 1.44 -31.31 -6.64
C ARG A 375 0.69 -30.04 -6.22
N ARG A 376 0.98 -29.53 -5.03
CA ARG A 376 0.31 -28.32 -4.53
C ARG A 376 0.63 -27.12 -5.41
N GLU A 377 1.91 -26.85 -5.66
CA GLU A 377 2.35 -25.62 -6.32
C GLU A 377 2.20 -25.71 -7.85
N ILE A 378 2.73 -26.77 -8.45
CA ILE A 378 2.78 -26.88 -9.92
C ILE A 378 1.46 -27.38 -10.50
N ASN A 379 0.91 -28.48 -9.97
CA ASN A 379 -0.37 -28.97 -10.51
C ASN A 379 -1.53 -28.04 -10.20
N GLY A 380 -1.50 -27.33 -9.06
CA GLY A 380 -2.47 -26.29 -8.73
C GLY A 380 -2.45 -25.18 -9.78
N LEU A 381 -1.24 -24.68 -10.09
CA LEU A 381 -1.03 -23.64 -11.09
C LEU A 381 -1.45 -24.09 -12.50
N LEU A 382 -1.09 -25.32 -12.91
CA LEU A 382 -1.48 -25.88 -14.21
C LEU A 382 -3.00 -26.04 -14.35
N ARG A 383 -3.68 -26.56 -13.33
CA ARG A 383 -5.15 -26.67 -13.33
C ARG A 383 -5.80 -25.30 -13.38
N GLY A 384 -5.30 -24.34 -12.60
CA GLY A 384 -5.74 -22.96 -12.64
C GLY A 384 -5.57 -22.36 -14.04
N ALA A 385 -4.44 -22.63 -14.68
CA ALA A 385 -4.13 -22.17 -16.04
C ALA A 385 -5.11 -22.70 -17.10
N GLU A 386 -5.57 -23.94 -16.96
CA GLU A 386 -6.58 -24.52 -17.85
C GLU A 386 -7.96 -23.91 -17.63
N GLU A 387 -8.41 -23.83 -16.36
CA GLU A 387 -9.75 -23.32 -16.02
C GLU A 387 -9.89 -21.82 -16.28
N LEU A 388 -8.82 -21.06 -16.02
CA LEU A 388 -8.80 -19.62 -16.19
C LEU A 388 -8.27 -19.18 -17.57
N ARG A 389 -7.89 -20.12 -18.42
CA ARG A 389 -7.39 -19.91 -19.80
C ARG A 389 -6.19 -18.94 -19.83
N CYS A 390 -5.25 -19.15 -18.92
CA CYS A 390 -4.05 -18.33 -18.79
C CYS A 390 -2.80 -19.08 -19.26
N ALA A 391 -1.95 -18.43 -20.04
CA ALA A 391 -0.68 -19.00 -20.51
C ALA A 391 0.54 -18.45 -19.73
N ASN A 392 0.41 -17.32 -19.05
CA ASN A 392 1.50 -16.70 -18.33
C ASN A 392 1.49 -17.19 -16.87
N LEU A 393 2.46 -18.04 -16.53
CA LEU A 393 2.53 -18.73 -15.23
C LEU A 393 3.87 -18.40 -14.57
N THR A 394 3.80 -17.90 -13.34
CA THR A 394 4.98 -17.56 -12.54
C THR A 394 4.94 -18.29 -11.21
N LEU A 395 6.06 -18.90 -10.82
CA LEU A 395 6.31 -19.42 -9.48
C LEU A 395 7.40 -18.57 -8.83
N VAL A 396 7.05 -17.84 -7.79
CA VAL A 396 8.00 -17.03 -7.00
C VAL A 396 8.49 -17.87 -5.83
N ILE A 397 9.81 -18.03 -5.72
CA ILE A 397 10.44 -18.87 -4.72
C ILE A 397 11.45 -18.08 -3.87
N MET A 398 11.55 -18.39 -2.58
CA MET A 398 12.62 -17.86 -1.73
C MET A 398 13.90 -18.66 -1.93
N GLU A 399 13.79 -19.99 -1.83
CA GLU A 399 14.88 -20.94 -1.92
C GLU A 399 14.70 -21.88 -3.11
N GLY A 400 15.69 -21.95 -3.99
CA GLY A 400 15.68 -22.80 -5.18
C GLY A 400 16.41 -22.17 -6.36
N GLU A 401 16.29 -22.79 -7.51
CA GLU A 401 16.95 -22.39 -8.76
C GLU A 401 15.96 -21.71 -9.70
N GLU A 402 16.39 -20.59 -10.28
CA GLU A 402 15.63 -19.93 -11.34
C GLU A 402 15.70 -20.74 -12.63
N LYS A 403 14.55 -21.00 -13.22
CA LYS A 403 14.44 -21.77 -14.46
C LYS A 403 13.09 -21.59 -15.12
N VAL A 404 13.01 -22.03 -16.36
CA VAL A 404 11.73 -22.27 -17.02
C VAL A 404 11.40 -23.76 -16.87
N LEU A 405 10.34 -24.06 -16.15
CA LEU A 405 9.84 -25.41 -15.95
C LEU A 405 8.80 -25.73 -17.03
N GLU A 406 9.00 -26.81 -17.79
CA GLU A 406 8.01 -27.32 -18.71
C GLU A 406 7.19 -28.44 -18.02
N ALA A 407 5.90 -28.23 -17.87
CA ALA A 407 5.00 -29.18 -17.23
C ALA A 407 3.59 -29.08 -17.86
N GLY A 408 2.95 -30.23 -18.11
CA GLY A 408 1.60 -30.26 -18.67
C GLY A 408 1.42 -29.52 -19.99
N GLY A 409 2.48 -29.44 -20.81
CA GLY A 409 2.47 -28.69 -22.08
C GLY A 409 2.51 -27.17 -21.93
N LYS A 410 2.78 -26.66 -20.71
CA LYS A 410 2.89 -25.24 -20.39
C LYS A 410 4.27 -24.89 -19.84
N ARG A 411 4.65 -23.62 -20.00
CA ARG A 411 5.89 -23.07 -19.46
C ARG A 411 5.60 -22.27 -18.19
N ILE A 412 6.30 -22.58 -17.10
CA ILE A 412 6.21 -21.90 -15.82
C ILE A 412 7.54 -21.20 -15.57
N LYS A 413 7.52 -19.88 -15.38
CA LYS A 413 8.71 -19.12 -14.98
C LYS A 413 8.92 -19.29 -13.47
N VAL A 414 10.03 -19.92 -13.08
CA VAL A 414 10.43 -20.03 -11.67
C VAL A 414 11.44 -18.91 -11.39
N CYS A 415 11.08 -17.98 -10.53
CA CYS A 415 11.87 -16.78 -10.21
C CYS A 415 12.21 -16.72 -8.73
N ARG A 416 13.44 -16.38 -8.38
CA ARG A 416 13.78 -16.03 -7.00
C ARG A 416 13.08 -14.75 -6.58
N ALA A 417 12.53 -14.73 -5.39
CA ALA A 417 11.76 -13.60 -4.88
C ALA A 417 12.55 -12.29 -4.87
N ALA A 418 13.82 -12.33 -4.46
CA ALA A 418 14.67 -11.13 -4.45
C ALA A 418 14.84 -10.53 -5.86
N ASN A 419 14.99 -11.37 -6.89
CA ASN A 419 15.11 -10.92 -8.27
C ASN A 419 13.76 -10.45 -8.82
N TRP A 420 12.71 -11.21 -8.56
CA TRP A 420 11.36 -10.88 -9.03
C TRP A 420 10.87 -9.55 -8.43
N LEU A 421 11.07 -9.32 -7.13
CA LEU A 421 10.71 -8.08 -6.43
C LEU A 421 11.56 -6.87 -6.87
N SER A 422 12.81 -7.10 -7.30
CA SER A 422 13.70 -6.06 -7.83
C SER A 422 13.48 -5.77 -9.33
N GLY A 423 12.56 -6.50 -9.99
CA GLY A 423 12.35 -6.35 -11.43
C GLY A 423 13.47 -6.97 -12.30
N ILE A 424 14.36 -7.76 -11.70
CA ILE A 424 15.39 -8.50 -12.41
C ILE A 424 14.84 -9.86 -12.78
N PHE A 425 14.85 -10.19 -14.06
CA PHE A 425 14.47 -11.51 -14.52
C PHE A 425 15.71 -12.27 -14.97
N GLY A 426 15.97 -13.41 -14.28
CA GLY A 426 17.15 -14.24 -14.56
C GLY A 426 17.16 -14.88 -15.94
N ALA A 427 18.37 -15.00 -16.46
CA ALA A 427 18.98 -15.99 -17.35
C ALA A 427 18.30 -16.49 -18.64
N SER A 428 17.16 -16.02 -19.06
CA SER A 428 16.60 -16.37 -20.38
C SER A 428 16.41 -15.20 -21.34
N GLY A 429 17.34 -14.23 -21.36
CA GLY A 429 17.58 -13.33 -22.51
C GLY A 429 16.42 -12.47 -23.04
N GLU A 430 15.23 -12.59 -22.53
CA GLU A 430 14.10 -11.73 -22.83
C GLU A 430 13.90 -10.77 -21.66
N SER A 431 14.54 -9.61 -21.77
CA SER A 431 14.18 -8.45 -20.95
C SER A 431 12.70 -8.14 -21.22
N LEU A 432 11.85 -8.36 -20.22
CA LEU A 432 10.57 -7.71 -20.24
C LEU A 432 10.86 -6.21 -20.07
N GLU A 433 10.78 -5.44 -21.15
CA GLU A 433 10.73 -3.99 -21.07
C GLU A 433 9.57 -3.61 -20.18
N PHE A 434 9.89 -3.19 -18.96
CA PHE A 434 8.94 -2.45 -18.16
C PHE A 434 8.82 -1.06 -18.79
N ILE A 435 7.71 -0.81 -19.42
CA ILE A 435 7.27 0.55 -19.75
C ILE A 435 6.90 1.19 -18.40
N TYR A 436 7.78 2.08 -17.93
CA TYR A 436 7.53 2.98 -16.80
C TYR A 436 6.50 4.06 -17.19
#